data_7066cde5db496bd6d43581dd17156601
#
_entry.id   7066cde5db496bd6d43581dd17156601
#
_cell.length_a   1.000
_cell.length_b   1.000
_cell.length_c   1.000
_cell.angle_alpha   90.00
_cell.angle_beta   90.00
_cell.angle_gamma   90.00
#
_symmetry.space_group_name_H-M   'P 1'
#
loop_
_entity.id
_entity.type
_entity.pdbx_description
1 polymer ?
#
loop_
_entity_poly.entity_id
_entity_poly.type
_entity_poly.pdbx_seq_one_letter_code
_entity_poly.pdbx_strand_id
1 'polypeptide(L)'
;MLDGVAPEVLEAVEHAARHTPGVSDVAEVRARWIGHRLTLELNVAVTLDLSLMEAHEVAKEVRHQVLHHVAHVSGVIVHVDPTTQVGEAFHEVEAHAHDGLPVHSHR
;
A
#
# COMPACT_ATOMS: atom_id res chain seq x y z
N MET A 1 -15.65 -1.72 2.30
CA MET A 1 -16.34 -2.84 1.78
C MET A 1 -15.82 -3.19 0.43
N LEU A 2 -15.75 -4.41 0.17
CA LEU A 2 -14.87 -4.85 -0.86
C LEU A 2 -15.55 -5.53 -2.01
N ASP A 3 -16.74 -5.14 -2.29
CA ASP A 3 -17.46 -5.46 -3.53
C ASP A 3 -17.36 -6.93 -3.91
N GLY A 4 -17.63 -7.78 -2.97
CA GLY A 4 -17.70 -9.21 -3.24
C GLY A 4 -16.38 -9.93 -3.32
N VAL A 5 -15.29 -9.28 -2.90
CA VAL A 5 -14.01 -9.99 -2.84
C VAL A 5 -13.98 -10.84 -1.59
N ALA A 6 -13.65 -12.11 -1.77
CA ALA A 6 -13.65 -13.06 -0.66
C ALA A 6 -12.62 -12.70 0.39
N PRO A 7 -12.92 -12.89 1.68
CA PRO A 7 -11.95 -12.58 2.72
C PRO A 7 -10.62 -13.32 2.56
N GLU A 8 -10.65 -14.54 2.04
CA GLU A 8 -9.44 -15.31 1.83
C GLU A 8 -8.51 -14.64 0.84
N VAL A 9 -9.08 -13.97 -0.15
CA VAL A 9 -8.27 -13.27 -1.14
C VAL A 9 -7.59 -12.07 -0.47
N LEU A 10 -8.34 -11.33 0.35
CA LEU A 10 -7.78 -10.19 1.05
C LEU A 10 -6.68 -10.59 2.01
N GLU A 11 -6.88 -11.72 2.69
CA GLU A 11 -5.87 -12.24 3.59
C GLU A 11 -4.61 -12.64 2.85
N ALA A 12 -4.78 -13.25 1.69
CA ALA A 12 -3.62 -13.64 0.88
C ALA A 12 -2.84 -12.43 0.42
N VAL A 13 -3.55 -11.37 0.03
CA VAL A 13 -2.89 -10.12 -0.39
C VAL A 13 -2.11 -9.53 0.78
N GLU A 14 -2.78 -9.44 1.92
CA GLU A 14 -2.14 -8.85 3.10
C GLU A 14 -0.93 -9.68 3.52
N HIS A 15 -1.06 -10.99 3.49
CA HIS A 15 0.03 -11.88 3.87
C HIS A 15 1.23 -11.68 2.94
N ALA A 16 1.00 -11.65 1.64
CA ALA A 16 2.09 -11.47 0.69
C ALA A 16 2.79 -10.13 0.91
N ALA A 17 2.01 -9.08 1.13
CA ALA A 17 2.58 -7.76 1.35
C ALA A 17 3.35 -7.70 2.67
N ARG A 18 2.76 -8.24 3.72
CA ARG A 18 3.35 -8.15 5.06
C ARG A 18 4.67 -8.90 5.14
N HIS A 19 4.80 -9.97 4.39
CA HIS A 19 6.02 -10.79 4.42
C HIS A 19 7.06 -10.36 3.40
N THR A 20 6.82 -9.24 2.72
CA THR A 20 7.83 -8.68 1.83
C THR A 20 8.89 -7.98 2.66
N PRO A 21 10.18 -8.24 2.40
CA PRO A 21 11.24 -7.58 3.15
C PRO A 21 11.13 -6.06 3.02
N GLY A 22 11.30 -5.37 4.12
CA GLY A 22 11.22 -3.92 4.16
C GLY A 22 9.88 -3.38 4.56
N VAL A 23 8.84 -4.20 4.57
CA VAL A 23 7.52 -3.78 4.99
C VAL A 23 7.40 -3.92 6.50
N SER A 24 7.07 -2.82 7.17
CA SER A 24 6.84 -2.83 8.62
C SER A 24 5.41 -3.21 8.94
N ASP A 25 4.48 -2.79 8.11
CA ASP A 25 3.08 -3.02 8.38
C ASP A 25 2.28 -2.82 7.11
N VAL A 26 1.08 -3.36 7.08
CA VAL A 26 0.14 -3.15 5.99
C VAL A 26 -1.04 -2.41 6.58
N ALA A 27 -1.24 -1.17 6.14
CA ALA A 27 -2.27 -0.32 6.73
C ALA A 27 -3.63 -0.54 6.11
N GLU A 28 -3.65 -0.83 4.82
CA GLU A 28 -4.93 -0.91 4.13
C GLU A 28 -4.79 -1.76 2.88
N VAL A 29 -5.82 -2.55 2.59
CA VAL A 29 -5.91 -3.31 1.34
C VAL A 29 -7.28 -3.06 0.77
N ARG A 30 -7.33 -2.62 -0.45
CA ARG A 30 -8.58 -2.49 -1.20
C ARG A 30 -8.52 -3.36 -2.43
N ALA A 31 -9.61 -4.03 -2.72
CA ALA A 31 -9.66 -4.96 -3.84
C ALA A 31 -10.99 -4.83 -4.53
N ARG A 32 -10.96 -4.97 -5.84
CA ARG A 32 -12.18 -4.87 -6.63
C ARG A 32 -12.07 -5.72 -7.88
N TRP A 33 -13.16 -6.42 -8.18
CA TRP A 33 -13.26 -7.18 -9.42
C TRP A 33 -13.64 -6.23 -10.55
N ILE A 34 -12.96 -6.36 -11.67
CA ILE A 34 -13.35 -5.71 -12.92
C ILE A 34 -13.41 -6.84 -13.92
N GLY A 35 -14.63 -7.28 -14.22
CA GLY A 35 -14.80 -8.49 -15.01
C GLY A 35 -14.22 -9.68 -14.25
N HIS A 36 -13.31 -10.37 -14.87
CA HIS A 36 -12.67 -11.54 -14.26
C HIS A 36 -11.31 -11.21 -13.65
N ARG A 37 -10.98 -9.93 -13.58
CA ARG A 37 -9.68 -9.50 -13.09
C ARG A 37 -9.81 -8.73 -11.81
N LEU A 38 -8.82 -8.86 -10.98
CA LEU A 38 -8.79 -8.23 -9.66
C LEU A 38 -7.80 -7.07 -9.71
N THR A 39 -8.25 -5.90 -9.30
CA THR A 39 -7.35 -4.76 -9.12
C THR A 39 -7.22 -4.48 -7.64
N LEU A 40 -6.00 -4.15 -7.24
CA LEU A 40 -5.67 -3.99 -5.84
C LEU A 40 -4.99 -2.67 -5.60
N GLU A 41 -5.25 -2.11 -4.43
CA GLU A 41 -4.56 -0.93 -3.97
C GLU A 41 -4.20 -1.15 -2.51
N LEU A 42 -2.91 -1.01 -2.20
CA LEU A 42 -2.41 -1.29 -0.86
C LEU A 42 -1.67 -0.08 -0.31
N ASN A 43 -1.78 0.09 1.00
CA ASN A 43 -0.93 1.03 1.71
C ASN A 43 -0.02 0.22 2.62
N VAL A 44 1.29 0.32 2.41
CA VAL A 44 2.26 -0.37 3.25
C VAL A 44 3.13 0.66 3.96
N ALA A 45 3.55 0.31 5.16
CA ALA A 45 4.43 1.16 5.95
C ALA A 45 5.84 0.61 5.88
N VAL A 46 6.81 1.52 5.80
CA VAL A 46 8.22 1.17 5.82
C VAL A 46 8.89 2.02 6.88
N THR A 47 10.10 1.64 7.27
CA THR A 47 10.82 2.40 8.27
C THR A 47 11.36 3.70 7.69
N LEU A 48 11.55 4.69 8.55
CA LEU A 48 11.98 6.01 8.13
C LEU A 48 13.42 6.06 7.64
N ASP A 49 14.20 5.04 7.95
CA ASP A 49 15.60 5.05 7.59
C ASP A 49 15.87 4.58 6.17
N LEU A 50 14.83 4.22 5.44
CA LEU A 50 15.00 3.83 4.04
C LEU A 50 15.15 5.07 3.18
N SER A 51 16.03 4.98 2.20
CA SER A 51 16.11 6.01 1.18
C SER A 51 14.87 5.93 0.29
N LEU A 52 14.66 6.97 -0.50
CA LEU A 52 13.56 6.96 -1.45
C LEU A 52 13.71 5.79 -2.41
N MET A 53 14.92 5.52 -2.88
CA MET A 53 15.15 4.42 -3.79
C MET A 53 14.83 3.09 -3.13
N GLU A 54 15.25 2.92 -1.89
CA GLU A 54 14.97 1.69 -1.16
C GLU A 54 13.48 1.49 -0.95
N ALA A 55 12.78 2.56 -0.62
CA ALA A 55 11.33 2.47 -0.44
C ALA A 55 10.64 2.11 -1.76
N HIS A 56 11.14 2.66 -2.85
CA HIS A 56 10.61 2.33 -4.18
C HIS A 56 10.81 0.84 -4.49
N GLU A 57 11.98 0.31 -4.14
CA GLU A 57 12.25 -1.11 -4.37
C GLU A 57 11.34 -1.99 -3.51
N VAL A 58 11.03 -1.55 -2.28
CA VAL A 58 10.09 -2.29 -1.44
C VAL A 58 8.72 -2.34 -2.12
N ALA A 59 8.27 -1.20 -2.64
CA ALA A 59 6.97 -1.15 -3.33
C ALA A 59 6.92 -2.10 -4.52
N LYS A 60 8.01 -2.13 -5.29
CA LYS A 60 8.09 -3.03 -6.44
C LYS A 60 8.03 -4.49 -6.00
N GLU A 61 8.71 -4.80 -4.90
CA GLU A 61 8.73 -6.17 -4.43
C GLU A 61 7.37 -6.58 -3.87
N VAL A 62 6.68 -5.67 -3.18
CA VAL A 62 5.32 -5.94 -2.70
C VAL A 62 4.43 -6.29 -3.89
N ARG A 63 4.50 -5.47 -4.94
CA ARG A 63 3.70 -5.71 -6.12
C ARG A 63 4.02 -7.08 -6.73
N HIS A 64 5.30 -7.40 -6.82
CA HIS A 64 5.75 -8.68 -7.36
C HIS A 64 5.21 -9.85 -6.53
N GLN A 65 5.33 -9.76 -5.21
CA GLN A 65 4.88 -10.82 -4.33
C GLN A 65 3.37 -11.03 -4.43
N VAL A 66 2.62 -9.93 -4.48
CA VAL A 66 1.17 -10.04 -4.60
C VAL A 66 0.79 -10.68 -5.93
N LEU A 67 1.41 -10.22 -7.02
CA LEU A 67 1.13 -10.79 -8.33
C LEU A 67 1.47 -12.27 -8.40
N HIS A 68 2.50 -12.67 -7.67
CA HIS A 68 2.96 -14.05 -7.69
C HIS A 68 2.05 -14.98 -6.87
N HIS A 69 1.50 -14.46 -5.78
CA HIS A 69 0.78 -15.31 -4.82
C HIS A 69 -0.74 -15.22 -4.91
N VAL A 70 -1.27 -14.25 -5.63
CA VAL A 70 -2.72 -14.06 -5.69
C VAL A 70 -3.17 -14.17 -7.14
N ALA A 71 -4.14 -15.06 -7.37
CA ALA A 71 -4.61 -15.34 -8.72
C ALA A 71 -5.49 -14.20 -9.24
N HIS A 72 -5.49 -14.06 -10.56
CA HIS A 72 -6.41 -13.17 -11.29
C HIS A 72 -6.14 -11.68 -11.10
N VAL A 73 -5.01 -11.32 -10.52
CA VAL A 73 -4.66 -9.92 -10.33
C VAL A 73 -4.14 -9.34 -11.63
N SER A 74 -4.72 -8.21 -12.05
CA SER A 74 -4.28 -7.53 -13.25
C SER A 74 -3.60 -6.20 -12.96
N GLY A 75 -3.81 -5.64 -11.77
CA GLY A 75 -3.19 -4.38 -11.42
C GLY A 75 -3.02 -4.27 -9.92
N VAL A 76 -1.89 -3.72 -9.53
CA VAL A 76 -1.59 -3.49 -8.12
C VAL A 76 -0.97 -2.11 -7.99
N ILE A 77 -1.56 -1.27 -7.15
CA ILE A 77 -1.00 0.02 -6.81
C ILE A 77 -0.56 -0.06 -5.36
N VAL A 78 0.70 0.28 -5.11
CA VAL A 78 1.24 0.22 -3.77
C VAL A 78 1.65 1.62 -3.34
N HIS A 79 1.04 2.09 -2.28
CA HIS A 79 1.41 3.35 -1.65
C HIS A 79 2.31 3.04 -0.47
N VAL A 80 3.39 3.79 -0.35
CA VAL A 80 4.38 3.57 0.70
C VAL A 80 4.35 4.76 1.65
N ASP A 81 4.18 4.48 2.92
CA ASP A 81 4.12 5.50 3.96
C ASP A 81 5.20 5.21 5.01
N PRO A 82 5.57 6.22 5.80
CA PRO A 82 6.40 5.97 6.97
C PRO A 82 5.71 5.01 7.93
N THR A 83 6.44 4.54 8.93
CA THR A 83 5.89 3.58 9.86
C THR A 83 4.59 4.06 10.45
N THR A 84 3.77 3.10 10.86
CA THR A 84 2.40 3.35 11.26
C THR A 84 2.24 4.47 12.24
N GLN A 85 3.03 4.43 13.30
CA GLN A 85 2.90 5.41 14.35
C GLN A 85 3.26 6.79 13.85
N VAL A 86 4.35 6.86 13.13
CA VAL A 86 4.80 8.11 12.56
C VAL A 86 3.88 8.52 11.41
N GLY A 87 3.41 7.53 10.67
CA GLY A 87 2.53 7.77 9.56
C GLY A 87 1.23 8.42 9.97
N GLU A 88 0.70 8.01 11.10
CA GLU A 88 -0.53 8.60 11.59
C GLU A 88 -0.36 10.09 11.87
N ALA A 89 0.72 10.44 12.57
CA ALA A 89 1.00 11.83 12.85
C ALA A 89 1.27 12.59 11.57
N PHE A 90 1.96 11.94 10.65
CA PHE A 90 2.26 12.55 9.36
C PHE A 90 0.99 12.85 8.59
N HIS A 91 0.04 11.95 8.61
CA HIS A 91 -1.22 12.16 7.90
C HIS A 91 -2.01 13.31 8.50
N GLU A 92 -1.97 13.45 9.81
CA GLU A 92 -2.62 14.59 10.44
C GLU A 92 -2.00 15.90 10.02
N VAL A 93 -0.69 15.93 9.99
CA VAL A 93 0.02 17.12 9.56
C VAL A 93 -0.30 17.45 8.11
N GLU A 94 -0.34 16.43 7.29
CA GLU A 94 -0.66 16.60 5.89
C GLU A 94 -2.05 17.14 5.67
N ALA A 95 -3.00 16.65 6.44
CA ALA A 95 -4.36 17.14 6.33
C ALA A 95 -4.42 18.62 6.67
N HIS A 96 -3.71 19.03 7.70
CA HIS A 96 -3.66 20.43 8.06
C HIS A 96 -2.97 21.25 6.98
N ALA A 97 -1.91 20.71 6.44
CA ALA A 97 -1.20 21.40 5.39
C ALA A 97 -2.05 21.61 4.16
N HIS A 98 -2.82 20.60 3.81
CA HIS A 98 -3.71 20.70 2.66
C HIS A 98 -4.75 21.79 2.87
N ASP A 99 -5.20 21.96 4.09
CA ASP A 99 -6.15 23.01 4.38
C ASP A 99 -5.52 24.38 4.25
N GLY A 100 -4.25 24.49 4.57
CA GLY A 100 -3.62 25.79 4.60
C GLY A 100 -2.64 26.05 3.50
N LEU A 101 -2.30 25.05 2.70
CA LEU A 101 -1.27 25.18 1.74
C LEU A 101 -1.67 24.90 0.40
N PRO A 102 -1.06 25.44 -0.41
CA PRO A 102 -1.10 24.91 -1.72
C PRO A 102 -0.10 23.84 -1.77
N VAL A 103 0.40 23.41 -1.62
CA VAL A 103 1.24 22.52 -1.66
C VAL A 103 2.07 22.11 -2.13
N HIS A 104 2.13 22.22 -2.20
CA HIS A 104 2.91 21.78 -2.42
C HIS A 104 3.35 21.23 -2.96
N SER A 105 3.30 21.30 -3.15
CA SER A 105 3.70 20.83 -3.61
C SER A 105 4.28 20.19 -3.84
N HIS A 106 4.29 19.87 -3.88
CA HIS A 106 4.95 19.17 -4.03
C HIS A 106 5.31 18.76 -4.79
N ARG A 107 5.26 18.99 -5.03
CA ARG A 107 5.60 18.74 -5.58
C ARG A 107 6.16 18.44 -5.83
#